data_88b723d104d45f99520188f3e58188a2
#
_entry.id   88b723d104d45f99520188f3e58188a2
#
_cell.length_a   1.000
_cell.length_b   1.000
_cell.length_c   1.000
_cell.angle_alpha   90.00
_cell.angle_beta   90.00
_cell.angle_gamma   90.00
#
_symmetry.space_group_name_H-M   'P 1'
#
loop_
_entity.id
_entity.type
_entity.pdbx_description
1 polymer ?
#
loop_
_entity_poly.entity_id
_entity_poly.type
_entity_poly.pdbx_seq_one_letter_code
_entity_poly.pdbx_strand_id
1 'polypeptide(L)'
;GFNSACQVCTSAIDSLDATARSHSRALILEVMGRDAGHLAMHSALAGGADVCLVPEIPYKIDSIIEKLKEIKTSGRSHAVLVVSEGIKTENGEHITGAKNLIGENVYGGVGQYLSAELNKRLPDFQTRVTTLGHLQRSGIPTAFDRMLAAIFGAKAVELLEKGETNKMVVWEDGEAKAYSLEEVVKKGTTLLDVHGDYVKAAQKIGMYVGEIKA
;
A
#
# COMPACT_ATOMS: atom_id res chain seq x y z
N GLY A 1 14.59 -0.49 -2.28
CA GLY A 1 13.74 -1.11 -1.26
C GLY A 1 12.27 -1.22 -1.62
N PHE A 2 11.73 -0.33 -2.47
CA PHE A 2 10.30 -0.33 -2.79
C PHE A 2 9.86 -1.63 -3.50
N ASN A 3 10.56 -2.03 -4.56
CA ASN A 3 10.22 -3.25 -5.29
C ASN A 3 10.37 -4.51 -4.44
N SER A 4 11.35 -4.53 -3.54
CA SER A 4 11.51 -5.63 -2.58
C SER A 4 10.35 -5.71 -1.59
N ALA A 5 9.87 -4.55 -1.09
CA ALA A 5 8.69 -4.50 -0.24
C ALA A 5 7.42 -4.93 -0.98
N CYS A 6 7.24 -4.50 -2.25
CA CYS A 6 6.14 -4.97 -3.10
C CYS A 6 6.18 -6.49 -3.28
N GLN A 7 7.37 -7.06 -3.51
CA GLN A 7 7.52 -8.52 -3.65
C GLN A 7 7.09 -9.27 -2.39
N VAL A 8 7.48 -8.78 -1.20
CA VAL A 8 7.06 -9.38 0.08
C VAL A 8 5.54 -9.29 0.24
N CYS A 9 4.95 -8.13 -0.04
CA CYS A 9 3.50 -7.94 0.05
C CYS A 9 2.75 -8.83 -0.95
N THR A 10 3.21 -8.92 -2.20
CA THR A 10 2.60 -9.77 -3.24
C THR A 10 2.65 -11.25 -2.84
N SER A 11 3.80 -11.73 -2.34
CA SER A 11 3.92 -13.11 -1.84
C SER A 11 3.00 -13.40 -0.64
N ALA A 12 2.77 -12.38 0.21
CA ALA A 12 1.80 -12.49 1.30
C ALA A 12 0.36 -12.57 0.77
N ILE A 13 0.00 -11.79 -0.27
CA ILE A 13 -1.31 -11.84 -0.93
C ILE A 13 -1.56 -13.24 -1.50
N ASP A 14 -0.59 -13.82 -2.23
CA ASP A 14 -0.69 -15.18 -2.79
C ASP A 14 -0.97 -16.22 -1.70
N SER A 15 -0.24 -16.12 -0.57
CA SER A 15 -0.41 -17.01 0.57
C SER A 15 -1.78 -16.83 1.25
N LEU A 16 -2.23 -15.59 1.36
CA LEU A 16 -3.53 -15.25 1.96
C LEU A 16 -4.68 -15.67 1.04
N ASP A 17 -4.57 -15.54 -0.29
CA ASP A 17 -5.61 -16.00 -1.22
C ASP A 17 -5.86 -17.50 -1.08
N ALA A 18 -4.80 -18.32 -1.02
CA ALA A 18 -4.91 -19.75 -0.79
C ALA A 18 -5.63 -20.08 0.52
N THR A 19 -5.30 -19.35 1.60
CA THR A 19 -5.93 -19.51 2.92
C THR A 19 -7.36 -18.99 2.92
N ALA A 20 -7.63 -17.84 2.29
CA ALA A 20 -8.97 -17.27 2.15
C ALA A 20 -9.92 -18.23 1.46
N ARG A 21 -9.45 -18.86 0.38
CA ARG A 21 -10.17 -19.85 -0.41
C ARG A 21 -10.55 -21.07 0.40
N SER A 22 -9.60 -21.67 1.13
CA SER A 22 -9.82 -22.90 1.90
C SER A 22 -10.78 -22.70 3.08
N HIS A 23 -10.89 -21.47 3.62
CA HIS A 23 -11.72 -21.14 4.76
C HIS A 23 -12.99 -20.34 4.42
N SER A 24 -13.21 -20.03 3.14
CA SER A 24 -14.35 -19.21 2.67
C SER A 24 -14.47 -17.89 3.44
N ARG A 25 -13.37 -17.12 3.50
CA ARG A 25 -13.26 -15.87 4.27
C ARG A 25 -12.74 -14.71 3.44
N ALA A 26 -12.99 -13.51 3.91
CA ALA A 26 -12.27 -12.31 3.45
C ALA A 26 -11.03 -12.08 4.33
N LEU A 27 -9.85 -11.97 3.72
CA LEU A 27 -8.61 -11.67 4.43
C LEU A 27 -8.16 -10.24 4.14
N ILE A 28 -7.88 -9.49 5.20
CA ILE A 28 -7.41 -8.12 5.13
C ILE A 28 -5.91 -8.14 5.40
N LEU A 29 -5.13 -7.65 4.45
CA LEU A 29 -3.70 -7.44 4.56
C LEU A 29 -3.42 -5.96 4.80
N GLU A 30 -2.95 -5.63 6.00
CA GLU A 30 -2.49 -4.28 6.33
C GLU A 30 -1.02 -4.12 5.97
N VAL A 31 -0.71 -3.12 5.15
CA VAL A 31 0.64 -2.81 4.66
C VAL A 31 1.08 -1.41 5.04
N MET A 32 2.39 -1.20 5.12
CA MET A 32 2.99 0.10 5.39
C MET A 32 2.76 1.08 4.24
N GLY A 33 2.99 2.36 4.48
CA GLY A 33 2.90 3.40 3.45
C GLY A 33 2.74 4.81 4.02
N ARG A 34 2.48 4.94 5.30
CA ARG A 34 2.13 6.22 5.94
C ARG A 34 1.03 6.94 5.15
N ASP A 35 1.31 8.14 4.65
CA ASP A 35 0.35 9.01 3.96
C ASP A 35 0.25 8.72 2.45
N ALA A 36 0.99 7.74 1.92
CA ALA A 36 1.01 7.40 0.50
C ALA A 36 0.71 5.92 0.23
N GLY A 37 -0.23 5.65 -0.66
CA GLY A 37 -0.76 4.33 -0.97
C GLY A 37 0.02 3.53 -2.01
N HIS A 38 1.23 3.96 -2.41
CA HIS A 38 1.99 3.28 -3.46
C HIS A 38 2.20 1.79 -3.21
N LEU A 39 2.64 1.43 -2.00
CA LEU A 39 2.93 0.03 -1.68
C LEU A 39 1.65 -0.83 -1.71
N ALA A 40 0.56 -0.32 -1.14
CA ALA A 40 -0.72 -0.99 -1.15
C ALA A 40 -1.23 -1.21 -2.59
N MET A 41 -1.26 -0.14 -3.40
CA MET A 41 -1.76 -0.20 -4.78
C MET A 41 -0.94 -1.14 -5.66
N HIS A 42 0.40 -1.01 -5.65
CA HIS A 42 1.26 -1.85 -6.48
C HIS A 42 1.16 -3.33 -6.08
N SER A 43 1.15 -3.61 -4.78
CA SER A 43 1.05 -4.99 -4.28
C SER A 43 -0.33 -5.59 -4.54
N ALA A 44 -1.41 -4.82 -4.34
CA ALA A 44 -2.78 -5.27 -4.60
C ALA A 44 -2.98 -5.59 -6.08
N LEU A 45 -2.51 -4.71 -6.97
CA LEU A 45 -2.61 -4.93 -8.43
C LEU A 45 -1.79 -6.16 -8.86
N ALA A 46 -0.57 -6.31 -8.36
CA ALA A 46 0.30 -7.43 -8.68
C ALA A 46 -0.21 -8.77 -8.13
N GLY A 47 -0.80 -8.76 -6.93
CA GLY A 47 -1.32 -9.95 -6.26
C GLY A 47 -2.79 -10.25 -6.57
N GLY A 48 -3.47 -9.41 -7.38
CA GLY A 48 -4.87 -9.64 -7.76
C GLY A 48 -5.86 -9.52 -6.61
N ALA A 49 -5.66 -8.57 -5.70
CA ALA A 49 -6.59 -8.32 -4.61
C ALA A 49 -7.96 -7.82 -5.12
N ASP A 50 -9.01 -8.02 -4.35
CA ASP A 50 -10.36 -7.61 -4.68
C ASP A 50 -10.69 -6.17 -4.28
N VAL A 51 -10.01 -5.71 -3.23
CA VAL A 51 -10.16 -4.37 -2.66
C VAL A 51 -8.76 -3.83 -2.36
N CYS A 52 -8.52 -2.57 -2.70
CA CYS A 52 -7.32 -1.84 -2.31
C CYS A 52 -7.72 -0.48 -1.74
N LEU A 53 -7.40 -0.24 -0.47
CA LEU A 53 -7.66 1.05 0.18
C LEU A 53 -6.36 1.81 0.42
N VAL A 54 -6.32 3.05 -0.05
CA VAL A 54 -5.17 3.95 0.02
C VAL A 54 -5.54 5.28 0.66
N PRO A 55 -4.61 5.99 1.32
CA PRO A 55 -4.91 7.25 2.00
C PRO A 55 -5.46 8.35 1.09
N GLU A 56 -5.09 8.33 -0.18
CA GLU A 56 -5.44 9.35 -1.19
C GLU A 56 -6.89 9.25 -1.69
N ILE A 57 -7.52 8.07 -1.50
CA ILE A 57 -8.87 7.82 -2.04
C ILE A 57 -9.83 7.53 -0.87
N PRO A 58 -10.86 8.35 -0.67
CA PRO A 58 -11.88 8.06 0.34
C PRO A 58 -12.64 6.79 -0.02
N TYR A 59 -13.16 6.10 0.96
CA TYR A 59 -13.93 4.88 0.78
C TYR A 59 -15.21 4.89 1.64
N LYS A 60 -16.12 3.97 1.34
CA LYS A 60 -17.29 3.70 2.15
C LYS A 60 -17.32 2.22 2.52
N ILE A 61 -17.64 1.93 3.76
CA ILE A 61 -17.76 0.53 4.23
C ILE A 61 -18.89 -0.19 3.48
N ASP A 62 -19.99 0.50 3.21
CA ASP A 62 -21.10 -0.08 2.47
C ASP A 62 -20.71 -0.48 1.03
N SER A 63 -19.88 0.30 0.35
CA SER A 63 -19.36 -0.07 -0.98
C SER A 63 -18.42 -1.27 -0.93
N ILE A 64 -17.63 -1.42 0.13
CA ILE A 64 -16.84 -2.65 0.35
C ILE A 64 -17.76 -3.85 0.55
N ILE A 65 -18.84 -3.70 1.34
CA ILE A 65 -19.83 -4.75 1.56
C ILE A 65 -20.51 -5.14 0.25
N GLU A 66 -20.90 -4.19 -0.57
CA GLU A 66 -21.46 -4.43 -1.90
C GLU A 66 -20.50 -5.24 -2.77
N LYS A 67 -19.21 -4.87 -2.79
CA LYS A 67 -18.17 -5.61 -3.50
C LYS A 67 -18.02 -7.04 -2.99
N LEU A 68 -18.02 -7.27 -1.69
CA LEU A 68 -17.96 -8.61 -1.11
C LEU A 68 -19.20 -9.45 -1.42
N LYS A 69 -20.39 -8.84 -1.46
CA LYS A 69 -21.62 -9.49 -1.89
C LYS A 69 -21.61 -9.87 -3.37
N GLU A 70 -21.10 -8.99 -4.24
CA GLU A 70 -20.88 -9.25 -5.66
C GLU A 70 -19.99 -10.48 -5.86
N ILE A 71 -18.86 -10.55 -5.15
CA ILE A 71 -17.94 -11.68 -5.16
C ILE A 71 -18.67 -12.98 -4.76
N LYS A 72 -19.44 -12.94 -3.68
CA LYS A 72 -20.20 -14.09 -3.20
C LYS A 72 -21.25 -14.54 -4.23
N THR A 73 -21.94 -13.59 -4.84
CA THR A 73 -22.97 -13.88 -5.87
C THR A 73 -22.36 -14.44 -7.15
N SER A 74 -21.13 -14.11 -7.49
CA SER A 74 -20.40 -14.70 -8.62
C SER A 74 -19.94 -16.15 -8.39
N GLY A 75 -20.21 -16.72 -7.21
CA GLY A 75 -19.84 -18.08 -6.84
C GLY A 75 -18.49 -18.22 -6.15
N ARG A 76 -17.78 -17.09 -5.89
CA ARG A 76 -16.52 -17.09 -5.15
C ARG A 76 -16.78 -16.79 -3.68
N SER A 77 -16.32 -17.68 -2.79
CA SER A 77 -16.58 -17.60 -1.35
C SER A 77 -15.48 -16.91 -0.54
N HIS A 78 -14.47 -16.33 -1.19
CA HIS A 78 -13.31 -15.69 -0.55
C HIS A 78 -12.96 -14.37 -1.21
N ALA A 79 -12.24 -13.51 -0.48
CA ALA A 79 -11.73 -12.25 -0.97
C ALA A 79 -10.41 -11.87 -0.27
N VAL A 80 -9.57 -11.09 -0.95
CA VAL A 80 -8.38 -10.47 -0.36
C VAL A 80 -8.50 -8.95 -0.47
N LEU A 81 -8.36 -8.28 0.66
CA LEU A 81 -8.37 -6.84 0.77
C LEU A 81 -6.97 -6.38 1.18
N VAL A 82 -6.40 -5.44 0.46
CA VAL A 82 -5.13 -4.79 0.82
C VAL A 82 -5.42 -3.38 1.30
N VAL A 83 -4.90 -3.04 2.47
CA VAL A 83 -5.16 -1.71 3.06
C VAL A 83 -3.85 -1.07 3.51
N SER A 84 -3.66 0.20 3.16
CA SER A 84 -2.54 0.98 3.68
C SER A 84 -2.79 1.38 5.13
N GLU A 85 -1.77 1.29 5.98
CA GLU A 85 -1.84 1.68 7.40
C GLU A 85 -2.29 3.13 7.62
N GLY A 86 -2.11 4.00 6.62
CA GLY A 86 -2.42 5.43 6.70
C GLY A 86 -3.84 5.80 6.28
N ILE A 87 -4.70 4.85 5.90
CA ILE A 87 -6.10 5.19 5.60
C ILE A 87 -6.80 5.70 6.85
N LYS A 88 -7.80 6.54 6.64
CA LYS A 88 -8.63 7.09 7.72
C LYS A 88 -9.89 6.24 7.89
N THR A 89 -10.56 6.38 9.02
CA THR A 89 -11.92 5.88 9.17
C THR A 89 -12.86 6.56 8.17
N GLU A 90 -14.04 5.99 7.98
CA GLU A 90 -15.10 6.60 7.15
C GLU A 90 -15.44 8.04 7.56
N ASN A 91 -15.24 8.39 8.85
CA ASN A 91 -15.45 9.74 9.39
C ASN A 91 -14.23 10.67 9.21
N GLY A 92 -13.17 10.21 8.54
CA GLY A 92 -11.97 11.01 8.28
C GLY A 92 -10.96 11.06 9.43
N GLU A 93 -11.11 10.23 10.46
CA GLU A 93 -10.19 10.17 11.60
C GLU A 93 -9.06 9.18 11.32
N HIS A 94 -7.84 9.55 11.71
CA HIS A 94 -6.72 8.60 11.68
C HIS A 94 -6.83 7.58 12.80
N ILE A 95 -6.63 6.32 12.47
CA ILE A 95 -6.44 5.28 13.46
C ILE A 95 -4.97 5.31 13.84
N THR A 96 -4.68 5.91 14.96
CA THR A 96 -3.31 6.06 15.46
C THR A 96 -3.18 5.33 16.78
N GLY A 97 -2.06 4.61 16.91
CA GLY A 97 -1.58 4.14 18.21
C GLY A 97 -0.93 5.26 19.01
N ALA A 98 0.03 4.92 19.87
CA ALA A 98 0.84 5.91 20.57
C ALA A 98 1.69 6.74 19.58
N LYS A 99 2.09 7.95 20.01
CA LYS A 99 3.12 8.72 19.27
C LYS A 99 4.49 8.08 19.46
N ASN A 100 5.33 8.15 18.42
CA ASN A 100 6.73 7.74 18.52
C ASN A 100 7.56 8.75 19.36
N LEU A 101 8.84 8.43 19.60
CA LEU A 101 9.73 9.25 20.41
C LEU A 101 9.94 10.68 19.87
N ILE A 102 9.68 10.93 18.60
CA ILE A 102 9.78 12.24 17.95
C ILE A 102 8.44 12.92 17.75
N GLY A 103 7.37 12.40 18.36
CA GLY A 103 6.04 13.00 18.37
C GLY A 103 5.17 12.72 17.13
N GLU A 104 5.63 11.89 16.18
CA GLU A 104 4.85 11.50 15.01
C GLU A 104 3.84 10.40 15.36
N ASN A 105 2.70 10.40 14.68
CA ASN A 105 1.70 9.35 14.82
C ASN A 105 2.25 8.00 14.37
N VAL A 106 2.04 6.97 15.18
CA VAL A 106 2.25 5.59 14.79
C VAL A 106 0.95 5.11 14.18
N TYR A 107 0.96 4.90 12.87
CA TYR A 107 -0.18 4.34 12.15
C TYR A 107 -0.29 2.84 12.42
N GLY A 108 -1.50 2.30 12.31
CA GLY A 108 -1.76 0.86 12.41
C GLY A 108 -3.08 0.54 13.09
N GLY A 109 -3.55 -0.67 12.87
CA GLY A 109 -4.84 -1.14 13.39
C GLY A 109 -6.03 -0.84 12.50
N VAL A 110 -5.80 -0.26 11.34
CA VAL A 110 -6.87 0.02 10.37
C VAL A 110 -7.50 -1.26 9.84
N GLY A 111 -6.73 -2.31 9.65
CA GLY A 111 -7.23 -3.63 9.29
C GLY A 111 -8.20 -4.17 10.34
N GLN A 112 -7.88 -4.00 11.63
CA GLN A 112 -8.75 -4.42 12.73
C GLN A 112 -10.06 -3.61 12.77
N TYR A 113 -9.97 -2.29 12.57
CA TYR A 113 -11.14 -1.44 12.47
C TYR A 113 -12.07 -1.90 11.33
N LEU A 114 -11.53 -2.09 10.12
CA LEU A 114 -12.29 -2.56 8.97
C LEU A 114 -12.90 -3.95 9.23
N SER A 115 -12.14 -4.86 9.81
CA SER A 115 -12.62 -6.19 10.16
C SER A 115 -13.80 -6.15 11.13
N ALA A 116 -13.72 -5.29 12.15
CA ALA A 116 -14.80 -5.12 13.12
C ALA A 116 -16.08 -4.59 12.44
N GLU A 117 -15.96 -3.54 11.61
CA GLU A 117 -17.10 -2.96 10.89
C GLU A 117 -17.70 -3.94 9.87
N LEU A 118 -16.87 -4.66 9.10
CA LEU A 118 -17.33 -5.63 8.13
C LEU A 118 -18.00 -6.83 8.80
N ASN A 119 -17.43 -7.41 9.86
CA ASN A 119 -18.03 -8.52 10.58
C ASN A 119 -19.38 -8.16 11.24
N LYS A 120 -19.53 -6.90 11.67
CA LYS A 120 -20.79 -6.39 12.24
C LYS A 120 -21.89 -6.28 11.18
N ARG A 121 -21.55 -5.81 9.97
CA ARG A 121 -22.53 -5.52 8.90
C ARG A 121 -22.72 -6.68 7.92
N LEU A 122 -21.74 -7.60 7.81
CA LEU A 122 -21.76 -8.76 6.91
C LEU A 122 -21.32 -10.03 7.65
N PRO A 123 -22.09 -10.53 8.64
CA PRO A 123 -21.70 -11.66 9.50
C PRO A 123 -21.48 -12.97 8.72
N ASP A 124 -22.12 -13.14 7.58
CA ASP A 124 -22.00 -14.33 6.73
C ASP A 124 -20.70 -14.39 5.92
N PHE A 125 -19.87 -13.36 5.98
CA PHE A 125 -18.58 -13.31 5.30
C PHE A 125 -17.50 -12.84 6.27
N GLN A 126 -17.07 -13.76 7.15
CA GLN A 126 -16.10 -13.45 8.18
C GLN A 126 -14.80 -12.90 7.63
N THR A 127 -14.30 -11.87 8.29
CA THR A 127 -12.99 -11.29 7.97
C THR A 127 -11.93 -11.68 9.00
N ARG A 128 -10.67 -11.74 8.56
CA ARG A 128 -9.48 -11.86 9.41
C ARG A 128 -8.42 -10.89 8.93
N VAL A 129 -7.54 -10.47 9.81
CA VAL A 129 -6.51 -9.47 9.55
C VAL A 129 -5.13 -10.08 9.69
N THR A 130 -4.27 -9.69 8.77
CA THR A 130 -2.83 -9.91 8.83
C THR A 130 -2.14 -8.56 8.68
N THR A 131 -1.36 -8.16 9.67
CA THR A 131 -0.52 -6.97 9.58
C THR A 131 0.91 -7.42 9.32
N LEU A 132 1.47 -7.08 8.16
CA LEU A 132 2.84 -7.50 7.80
C LEU A 132 3.91 -6.79 8.63
N GLY A 133 3.66 -5.56 9.04
CA GLY A 133 4.62 -4.78 9.81
C GLY A 133 6.01 -4.76 9.15
N HIS A 134 7.05 -4.94 9.95
CA HIS A 134 8.44 -4.86 9.49
C HIS A 134 8.90 -6.01 8.57
N LEU A 135 8.11 -7.08 8.40
CA LEU A 135 8.40 -8.13 7.40
C LEU A 135 8.53 -7.55 6.00
N GLN A 136 7.79 -6.48 5.69
CA GLN A 136 7.88 -5.77 4.40
C GLN A 136 9.27 -5.18 4.13
N ARG A 137 10.05 -4.91 5.18
CA ARG A 137 11.42 -4.38 5.09
C ARG A 137 12.49 -5.47 5.20
N SER A 138 12.08 -6.72 5.34
CA SER A 138 12.96 -7.88 5.39
C SER A 138 13.01 -8.58 4.03
N GLY A 139 13.91 -9.54 3.89
CA GLY A 139 14.02 -10.36 2.71
C GLY A 139 15.15 -9.93 1.78
N ILE A 140 15.27 -10.71 0.71
CA ILE A 140 16.34 -10.53 -0.27
C ILE A 140 15.95 -9.41 -1.25
N PRO A 141 16.77 -8.37 -1.44
CA PRO A 141 16.49 -7.30 -2.39
C PRO A 141 16.31 -7.82 -3.81
N THR A 142 15.34 -7.29 -4.53
CA THR A 142 15.14 -7.57 -5.96
C THR A 142 16.33 -7.09 -6.79
N ALA A 143 16.51 -7.66 -7.99
CA ALA A 143 17.56 -7.23 -8.92
C ALA A 143 17.46 -5.71 -9.21
N PHE A 144 16.24 -5.18 -9.38
CA PHE A 144 16.03 -3.76 -9.65
C PHE A 144 16.49 -2.88 -8.49
N ASP A 145 16.13 -3.20 -7.24
CA ASP A 145 16.57 -2.43 -6.08
C ASP A 145 18.10 -2.49 -5.88
N ARG A 146 18.74 -3.62 -6.23
CA ARG A 146 20.21 -3.76 -6.19
C ARG A 146 20.87 -2.88 -7.25
N MET A 147 20.34 -2.86 -8.48
CA MET A 147 20.83 -1.97 -9.55
C MET A 147 20.72 -0.50 -9.15
N LEU A 148 19.55 -0.08 -8.64
CA LEU A 148 19.36 1.31 -8.17
C LEU A 148 20.34 1.66 -7.07
N ALA A 149 20.57 0.78 -6.11
CA ALA A 149 21.53 1.02 -5.03
C ALA A 149 22.96 1.25 -5.56
N ALA A 150 23.40 0.43 -6.54
CA ALA A 150 24.70 0.58 -7.17
C ALA A 150 24.81 1.91 -7.93
N ILE A 151 23.80 2.26 -8.73
CA ILE A 151 23.74 3.51 -9.50
C ILE A 151 23.74 4.72 -8.55
N PHE A 152 22.93 4.68 -7.48
CA PHE A 152 22.88 5.78 -6.51
C PHE A 152 24.19 5.96 -5.76
N GLY A 153 24.86 4.85 -5.39
CA GLY A 153 26.18 4.90 -4.76
C GLY A 153 27.25 5.54 -5.66
N ALA A 154 27.31 5.11 -6.93
CA ALA A 154 28.23 5.68 -7.91
C ALA A 154 27.95 7.18 -8.12
N LYS A 155 26.68 7.57 -8.29
CA LYS A 155 26.29 8.98 -8.45
C LYS A 155 26.60 9.83 -7.21
N ALA A 156 26.43 9.29 -6.03
CA ALA A 156 26.76 10.00 -4.79
C ALA A 156 28.28 10.29 -4.69
N VAL A 157 29.13 9.32 -5.07
CA VAL A 157 30.59 9.50 -5.08
C VAL A 157 30.98 10.57 -6.13
N GLU A 158 30.41 10.52 -7.34
CA GLU A 158 30.64 11.53 -8.38
C GLU A 158 30.31 12.95 -7.89
N LEU A 159 29.21 13.13 -7.16
CA LEU A 159 28.83 14.43 -6.58
C LEU A 159 29.86 14.90 -5.54
N LEU A 160 30.30 14.00 -4.67
CA LEU A 160 31.34 14.33 -3.67
C LEU A 160 32.66 14.72 -4.30
N GLU A 161 33.08 14.03 -5.36
CA GLU A 161 34.30 14.38 -6.12
C GLU A 161 34.23 15.80 -6.75
N LYS A 162 32.99 16.22 -7.09
CA LYS A 162 32.73 17.60 -7.60
C LYS A 162 32.55 18.63 -6.48
N GLY A 163 32.65 18.25 -5.22
CA GLY A 163 32.37 19.10 -4.06
C GLY A 163 30.90 19.44 -3.86
N GLU A 164 29.97 18.71 -4.52
CA GLU A 164 28.55 18.91 -4.39
C GLU A 164 28.01 18.17 -3.16
N THR A 165 27.56 18.92 -2.16
CA THR A 165 26.96 18.41 -0.93
C THR A 165 25.49 18.81 -0.80
N ASN A 166 24.79 18.34 0.24
CA ASN A 166 23.37 18.61 0.47
C ASN A 166 22.46 18.23 -0.73
N LYS A 167 22.80 17.13 -1.39
CA LYS A 167 22.06 16.57 -2.52
C LYS A 167 21.42 15.23 -2.16
N MET A 168 20.28 14.94 -2.75
CA MET A 168 19.66 13.63 -2.75
C MET A 168 19.68 13.05 -4.16
N VAL A 169 20.20 11.84 -4.31
CA VAL A 169 20.16 11.12 -5.59
C VAL A 169 18.79 10.44 -5.70
N VAL A 170 18.15 10.64 -6.84
CA VAL A 170 16.82 10.09 -7.15
C VAL A 170 16.85 9.36 -8.50
N TRP A 171 15.87 8.47 -8.71
CA TRP A 171 15.65 7.84 -10.00
C TRP A 171 14.44 8.48 -10.68
N GLU A 172 14.67 9.10 -11.83
CA GLU A 172 13.63 9.80 -12.57
C GLU A 172 13.91 9.69 -14.07
N ASP A 173 12.88 9.36 -14.85
CA ASP A 173 12.96 9.23 -16.31
C ASP A 173 14.03 8.23 -16.82
N GLY A 174 14.32 7.20 -16.03
CA GLY A 174 15.33 6.20 -16.39
C GLY A 174 16.78 6.59 -16.05
N GLU A 175 17.00 7.67 -15.30
CA GLU A 175 18.31 8.23 -14.98
C GLU A 175 18.44 8.56 -13.48
N ALA A 176 19.70 8.53 -13.00
CA ALA A 176 20.04 9.03 -11.66
C ALA A 176 20.25 10.54 -11.70
N LYS A 177 19.31 11.30 -11.14
CA LYS A 177 19.38 12.75 -10.99
C LYS A 177 19.73 13.13 -9.55
N ALA A 178 20.20 14.36 -9.35
CA ALA A 178 20.50 14.89 -8.02
C ALA A 178 19.73 16.19 -7.79
N TYR A 179 18.98 16.25 -6.70
CA TYR A 179 18.23 17.43 -6.26
C TYR A 179 18.81 17.96 -4.94
N SER A 180 18.72 19.26 -4.69
CA SER A 180 19.06 19.80 -3.38
C SER A 180 18.09 19.28 -2.32
N LEU A 181 18.55 19.14 -1.08
CA LEU A 181 17.66 18.73 0.03
C LEU A 181 16.52 19.74 0.23
N GLU A 182 16.75 21.03 -0.06
CA GLU A 182 15.72 22.07 0.00
C GLU A 182 14.61 21.83 -1.02
N GLU A 183 14.94 21.48 -2.27
CA GLU A 183 13.97 21.13 -3.32
C GLU A 183 13.16 19.90 -2.91
N VAL A 184 13.81 18.88 -2.35
CA VAL A 184 13.16 17.66 -1.91
C VAL A 184 12.17 17.92 -0.77
N VAL A 185 12.60 18.69 0.24
CA VAL A 185 11.73 19.06 1.38
C VAL A 185 10.55 19.90 0.92
N LYS A 186 10.78 20.84 0.00
CA LYS A 186 9.71 21.68 -0.58
C LYS A 186 8.70 20.86 -1.39
N LYS A 187 9.16 19.84 -2.12
CA LYS A 187 8.29 18.94 -2.89
C LYS A 187 7.40 18.07 -1.96
N GLY A 188 7.91 17.70 -0.79
CA GLY A 188 7.21 16.89 0.18
C GLY A 188 6.99 15.44 -0.26
N THR A 189 6.01 14.78 0.34
CA THR A 189 5.67 13.37 0.03
C THR A 189 5.03 13.27 -1.35
N THR A 190 5.56 12.39 -2.19
CA THR A 190 4.92 12.05 -3.46
C THR A 190 3.74 11.12 -3.19
N LEU A 191 2.54 11.60 -3.44
CA LEU A 191 1.30 10.85 -3.30
C LEU A 191 1.02 9.97 -4.52
N LEU A 192 0.19 8.96 -4.34
CA LEU A 192 -0.30 8.13 -5.45
C LEU A 192 -1.19 8.98 -6.36
N ASP A 193 -0.94 8.93 -7.66
CA ASP A 193 -1.83 9.55 -8.64
C ASP A 193 -3.13 8.76 -8.74
N VAL A 194 -4.20 9.32 -8.18
CA VAL A 194 -5.54 8.71 -8.14
C VAL A 194 -6.18 8.57 -9.53
N HIS A 195 -5.70 9.31 -10.52
CA HIS A 195 -6.10 9.23 -11.92
C HIS A 195 -5.06 8.55 -12.80
N GLY A 196 -4.00 8.01 -12.20
CA GLY A 196 -2.92 7.32 -12.87
C GLY A 196 -3.30 5.92 -13.36
N ASP A 197 -2.43 5.34 -14.16
CA ASP A 197 -2.69 4.05 -14.83
C ASP A 197 -2.83 2.88 -13.86
N TYR A 198 -2.15 2.89 -12.71
CA TYR A 198 -2.28 1.84 -11.69
C TYR A 198 -3.69 1.78 -11.12
N VAL A 199 -4.27 2.93 -10.77
CA VAL A 199 -5.64 3.01 -10.24
C VAL A 199 -6.66 2.67 -11.32
N LYS A 200 -6.49 3.20 -12.53
CA LYS A 200 -7.35 2.87 -13.68
C LYS A 200 -7.31 1.39 -14.03
N ALA A 201 -6.14 0.76 -14.02
CA ALA A 201 -5.99 -0.67 -14.26
C ALA A 201 -6.71 -1.48 -13.19
N ALA A 202 -6.50 -1.14 -11.90
CA ALA A 202 -7.17 -1.80 -10.79
C ALA A 202 -8.70 -1.75 -10.93
N GLN A 203 -9.26 -0.58 -11.25
CA GLN A 203 -10.71 -0.43 -11.51
C GLN A 203 -11.19 -1.28 -12.68
N LYS A 204 -10.44 -1.28 -13.80
CA LYS A 204 -10.81 -2.04 -15.02
C LYS A 204 -10.84 -3.55 -14.82
N ILE A 205 -9.99 -4.09 -13.92
CA ILE A 205 -10.03 -5.52 -13.57
C ILE A 205 -11.05 -5.82 -12.47
N GLY A 206 -11.84 -4.82 -12.06
CA GLY A 206 -12.92 -4.99 -11.09
C GLY A 206 -12.51 -4.86 -9.63
N MET A 207 -11.31 -4.39 -9.31
CA MET A 207 -10.88 -4.10 -7.94
C MET A 207 -11.61 -2.85 -7.42
N TYR A 208 -12.16 -2.92 -6.20
CA TYR A 208 -12.67 -1.73 -5.52
C TYR A 208 -11.50 -0.94 -4.92
N VAL A 209 -11.38 0.31 -5.29
CA VAL A 209 -10.26 1.19 -4.86
C VAL A 209 -10.73 2.42 -4.06
N GLY A 210 -12.02 2.47 -3.71
CA GLY A 210 -12.64 3.63 -3.05
C GLY A 210 -13.45 4.51 -3.98
N GLU A 211 -13.84 5.69 -3.49
CA GLU A 211 -14.75 6.64 -4.15
C GLU A 211 -13.94 7.75 -4.82
N ILE A 212 -13.58 7.58 -6.08
CA ILE A 212 -12.86 8.60 -6.85
C ILE A 212 -13.88 9.62 -7.36
N LYS A 213 -13.71 10.87 -6.97
CA LYS A 213 -14.52 11.96 -7.54
C LYS A 213 -14.09 12.19 -8.99
N ALA A 214 -15.09 12.26 -9.87
CA ALA A 214 -14.91 12.59 -11.27
C ALA A 214 -14.35 14.00 -11.47
#